data_a52c4a203bb20365d30664c6c8cceab2
#
_entry.id   a52c4a203bb20365d30664c6c8cceab2
#
_cell.length_a   1.000
_cell.length_b   1.000
_cell.length_c   1.000
_cell.angle_alpha   90.00
_cell.angle_beta   90.00
_cell.angle_gamma   90.00
#
_symmetry.space_group_name_H-M   'P 1'
#
loop_
_entity.id
_entity.type
_entity.pdbx_description
1 polymer ?
#
loop_
_entity_poly.entity_id
_entity_poly.type
_entity_poly.pdbx_seq_one_letter_code
_entity_poly.pdbx_strand_id
1 'polypeptide(L)'
;MSLSMKNHSLFEKYRSVIVSFRDVKDRKDLLLEDSGEERIYYAPFDYVNPEARLFIVGITPGEIQMNNMLVEAARLIHQGLSDDEVLRRCKAVGSFSGPMRKNLVELMDEAGIAEFLDVETTAQLFSNKQELV
;
A
#
# COMPACT_ATOMS: atom_id res chain seq x y z
N MET A 1 8.26 20.61 15.04
CA MET A 1 9.21 19.48 14.82
C MET A 1 8.69 18.71 13.61
N SER A 2 9.27 18.97 12.44
CA SER A 2 8.88 18.29 11.21
C SER A 2 9.48 16.89 11.21
N LEU A 3 8.71 15.86 11.51
CA LEU A 3 9.05 14.48 11.27
C LEU A 3 8.85 14.16 9.77
N SER A 4 9.55 14.89 8.92
CA SER A 4 9.75 14.44 7.55
C SER A 4 10.77 13.30 7.58
N MET A 5 10.35 12.17 8.10
CA MET A 5 11.09 10.92 7.86
C MET A 5 10.74 10.43 6.44
N LYS A 6 11.36 11.02 5.44
CA LYS A 6 11.45 10.45 4.11
C LYS A 6 12.32 9.19 4.18
N ASN A 7 11.77 8.14 4.74
CA ASN A 7 12.46 6.86 4.77
C ASN A 7 12.02 5.99 3.58
N HIS A 8 12.26 6.49 2.37
CA HIS A 8 12.02 5.75 1.12
C HIS A 8 13.22 4.90 0.71
N SER A 9 14.13 4.61 1.64
CA SER A 9 15.38 3.91 1.34
C SER A 9 15.18 2.54 0.70
N LEU A 10 14.13 1.80 1.09
CA LEU A 10 13.80 0.51 0.47
C LEU A 10 13.17 0.71 -0.91
N PHE A 11 12.27 1.65 -1.07
CA PHE A 11 11.67 1.94 -2.36
C PHE A 11 12.73 2.39 -3.37
N GLU A 12 13.61 3.32 -3.00
CA GLU A 12 14.73 3.76 -3.83
C GLU A 12 15.63 2.58 -4.24
N LYS A 13 15.98 1.72 -3.27
CA LYS A 13 16.80 0.52 -3.51
C LYS A 13 16.19 -0.40 -4.56
N TYR A 14 14.89 -0.63 -4.51
CA TYR A 14 14.19 -1.57 -5.39
C TYR A 14 13.54 -0.93 -6.62
N ARG A 15 13.66 0.39 -6.79
CA ARG A 15 13.00 1.13 -7.86
C ARG A 15 13.30 0.59 -9.26
N SER A 16 14.55 0.23 -9.53
CA SER A 16 14.96 -0.33 -10.83
C SER A 16 14.33 -1.71 -11.10
N VAL A 17 14.15 -2.51 -10.07
CA VAL A 17 13.47 -3.81 -10.15
C VAL A 17 11.97 -3.60 -10.38
N ILE A 18 11.37 -2.65 -9.65
CA ILE A 18 9.93 -2.34 -9.74
C ILE A 18 9.56 -1.86 -11.15
N VAL A 19 10.36 -1.02 -11.77
CA VAL A 19 10.12 -0.51 -13.14
C VAL A 19 9.92 -1.63 -14.15
N SER A 20 10.63 -2.74 -14.00
CA SER A 20 10.53 -3.91 -14.88
C SER A 20 9.52 -4.96 -14.43
N PHE A 21 8.91 -4.77 -13.25
CA PHE A 21 7.96 -5.73 -12.69
C PHE A 21 6.69 -5.86 -13.55
N ARG A 22 6.27 -7.09 -13.82
CA ARG A 22 5.07 -7.41 -14.60
C ARG A 22 4.14 -8.37 -13.87
N ASP A 23 4.70 -9.29 -13.10
CA ASP A 23 3.96 -10.36 -12.43
C ASP A 23 4.72 -10.81 -11.18
N VAL A 24 4.02 -11.42 -10.25
CA VAL A 24 4.57 -11.97 -9.00
C VAL A 24 5.73 -12.96 -9.22
N LYS A 25 5.86 -13.54 -10.41
CA LYS A 25 6.99 -14.39 -10.80
C LYS A 25 8.32 -13.64 -10.82
N ASP A 26 8.28 -12.33 -10.99
CA ASP A 26 9.46 -11.45 -11.03
C ASP A 26 9.95 -11.07 -9.62
N ARG A 27 9.29 -11.55 -8.58
CA ARG A 27 9.54 -11.14 -7.18
C ARG A 27 10.90 -11.55 -6.60
N LYS A 28 11.62 -12.46 -7.25
CA LYS A 28 12.91 -12.97 -6.73
C LYS A 28 13.92 -11.85 -6.40
N ASP A 29 13.93 -10.78 -7.18
CA ASP A 29 14.84 -9.65 -7.01
C ASP A 29 14.33 -8.64 -5.95
N LEU A 30 13.16 -8.89 -5.38
CA LEU A 30 12.56 -8.15 -4.24
C LEU A 30 12.75 -8.87 -2.91
N LEU A 31 13.50 -9.96 -2.88
CA LEU A 31 13.73 -10.75 -1.69
C LEU A 31 14.54 -9.95 -0.67
N LEU A 32 14.00 -9.82 0.55
CA LEU A 32 14.64 -9.18 1.70
C LEU A 32 15.37 -10.21 2.56
N GLU A 33 14.70 -11.34 2.83
CA GLU A 33 15.20 -12.38 3.71
C GLU A 33 14.71 -13.76 3.25
N ASP A 34 15.57 -14.77 3.38
CA ASP A 34 15.26 -16.18 3.18
C ASP A 34 15.86 -16.98 4.32
N SER A 35 15.01 -17.52 5.20
CA SER A 35 15.40 -18.40 6.31
C SER A 35 15.37 -19.89 5.93
N GLY A 36 14.92 -20.22 4.72
CA GLY A 36 14.66 -21.58 4.27
C GLY A 36 13.23 -22.05 4.57
N GLU A 37 12.64 -21.60 5.67
CA GLU A 37 11.24 -21.86 6.02
C GLU A 37 10.31 -20.73 5.59
N GLU A 38 10.79 -19.48 5.69
CA GLU A 38 10.05 -18.28 5.36
C GLU A 38 10.86 -17.38 4.42
N ARG A 39 10.17 -16.70 3.50
CA ARG A 39 10.74 -15.71 2.61
C ARG A 39 10.00 -14.39 2.74
N ILE A 40 10.76 -13.32 2.96
CA ILE A 40 10.22 -11.96 3.07
C ILE A 40 10.59 -11.19 1.82
N TYR A 41 9.60 -10.63 1.16
CA TYR A 41 9.75 -9.82 -0.04
C TYR A 41 9.37 -8.37 0.22
N TYR A 42 10.05 -7.46 -0.45
CA TYR A 42 9.67 -6.06 -0.44
C TYR A 42 8.37 -5.85 -1.23
N ALA A 43 7.48 -5.05 -0.66
CA ALA A 43 6.32 -4.49 -1.35
C ALA A 43 6.24 -2.98 -1.02
N PRO A 44 5.84 -2.11 -1.97
CA PRO A 44 5.85 -0.65 -1.78
C PRO A 44 4.70 -0.18 -0.87
N PHE A 45 4.83 -0.45 0.42
CA PHE A 45 3.86 -0.13 1.46
C PHE A 45 4.41 0.89 2.48
N ASP A 46 5.45 1.63 2.10
CA ASP A 46 6.21 2.52 2.98
C ASP A 46 5.51 3.84 3.31
N TYR A 47 4.45 4.20 2.56
CA TYR A 47 3.74 5.44 2.80
C TYR A 47 3.10 5.48 4.18
N VAL A 48 3.35 6.56 4.90
CA VAL A 48 2.71 6.87 6.19
C VAL A 48 1.92 8.16 6.02
N ASN A 49 0.62 8.12 6.33
CA ASN A 49 -0.21 9.32 6.38
C ASN A 49 -0.05 9.99 7.77
N PRO A 50 0.59 11.16 7.88
CA PRO A 50 0.76 11.84 9.16
C PRO A 50 -0.55 12.40 9.74
N GLU A 51 -1.57 12.56 8.91
CA GLU A 51 -2.88 13.09 9.29
C GLU A 51 -3.92 11.98 9.57
N ALA A 52 -3.47 10.72 9.65
CA ALA A 52 -4.38 9.60 9.85
C ALA A 52 -5.14 9.70 11.16
N ARG A 53 -6.47 9.62 11.08
CA ARG A 53 -7.40 9.57 12.22
C ARG A 53 -7.77 8.15 12.62
N LEU A 54 -7.50 7.20 11.74
CA LEU A 54 -7.77 5.77 11.92
C LEU A 54 -6.55 4.97 11.49
N PHE A 55 -6.18 3.97 12.27
CA PHE A 55 -5.14 3.01 11.95
C PHE A 55 -5.76 1.62 11.83
N ILE A 56 -5.59 1.00 10.66
CA ILE A 56 -6.00 -0.39 10.43
C ILE A 56 -4.73 -1.22 10.39
N VAL A 57 -4.55 -2.10 11.37
CA VAL A 57 -3.33 -2.91 11.52
C VAL A 57 -3.58 -4.32 10.99
N GLY A 58 -2.80 -4.71 9.99
CA GLY A 58 -2.73 -6.07 9.47
C GLY A 58 -1.38 -6.71 9.79
N ILE A 59 -1.23 -8.00 9.46
CA ILE A 59 0.03 -8.72 9.66
C ILE A 59 0.99 -8.41 8.53
N THR A 60 0.59 -8.68 7.29
CA THR A 60 1.38 -8.47 6.07
C THR A 60 0.47 -8.45 4.85
N PRO A 61 0.81 -7.72 3.78
CA PRO A 61 0.11 -7.84 2.52
C PRO A 61 0.20 -9.27 1.98
N GLY A 62 -0.91 -9.80 1.47
CA GLY A 62 -0.91 -11.06 0.76
C GLY A 62 -0.32 -10.93 -0.66
N GLU A 63 -0.20 -12.04 -1.36
CA GLU A 63 0.37 -12.09 -2.72
C GLU A 63 -0.39 -11.21 -3.72
N ILE A 64 -1.72 -11.21 -3.65
CA ILE A 64 -2.57 -10.36 -4.52
C ILE A 64 -2.30 -8.88 -4.26
N GLN A 65 -2.25 -8.48 -2.99
CA GLN A 65 -1.98 -7.10 -2.60
C GLN A 65 -0.58 -6.66 -3.04
N MET A 66 0.42 -7.50 -2.82
CA MET A 66 1.80 -7.26 -3.27
C MET A 66 1.86 -7.07 -4.79
N ASN A 67 1.25 -7.98 -5.56
CA ASN A 67 1.23 -7.89 -7.01
C ASN A 67 0.57 -6.59 -7.49
N ASN A 68 -0.60 -6.25 -6.93
CA ASN A 68 -1.31 -5.03 -7.30
C ASN A 68 -0.48 -3.77 -7.02
N MET A 69 0.20 -3.71 -5.87
CA MET A 69 1.06 -2.58 -5.52
C MET A 69 2.25 -2.45 -6.46
N LEU A 70 2.93 -3.55 -6.79
CA LEU A 70 4.12 -3.54 -7.63
C LEU A 70 3.80 -3.19 -9.08
N VAL A 71 2.72 -3.73 -9.64
CA VAL A 71 2.24 -3.39 -10.98
C VAL A 71 1.85 -1.91 -11.06
N GLU A 72 1.15 -1.41 -10.05
CA GLU A 72 0.78 0.01 -9.99
C GLU A 72 2.01 0.90 -9.83
N ALA A 73 2.97 0.52 -8.98
CA ALA A 73 4.22 1.26 -8.82
C ALA A 73 4.98 1.37 -10.15
N ALA A 74 5.14 0.26 -10.87
CA ALA A 74 5.78 0.26 -12.18
C ALA A 74 5.09 1.23 -13.15
N ARG A 75 3.75 1.18 -13.22
CA ARG A 75 2.94 2.05 -14.07
C ARG A 75 3.14 3.53 -13.72
N LEU A 76 3.08 3.88 -12.45
CA LEU A 76 3.20 5.27 -11.99
C LEU A 76 4.61 5.83 -12.16
N ILE A 77 5.64 5.01 -11.97
CA ILE A 77 7.03 5.39 -12.24
C ILE A 77 7.20 5.72 -13.73
N HIS A 78 6.65 4.91 -14.62
CA HIS A 78 6.67 5.18 -16.07
C HIS A 78 5.94 6.47 -16.45
N GLN A 79 4.96 6.89 -15.67
CA GLN A 79 4.27 8.16 -15.85
C GLN A 79 5.04 9.36 -15.28
N GLY A 80 6.17 9.14 -14.62
CA GLY A 80 7.03 10.19 -14.08
C GLY A 80 6.56 10.81 -12.78
N LEU A 81 5.70 10.11 -12.01
CA LEU A 81 5.26 10.58 -10.70
C LEU A 81 6.42 10.54 -9.69
N SER A 82 6.34 11.42 -8.68
CA SER A 82 7.27 11.40 -7.55
C SER A 82 7.13 10.12 -6.73
N ASP A 83 8.19 9.71 -6.04
CA ASP A 83 8.19 8.52 -5.20
C ASP A 83 7.14 8.60 -4.08
N ASP A 84 6.94 9.77 -3.47
CA ASP A 84 5.88 10.02 -2.49
C ASP A 84 4.49 9.70 -3.06
N GLU A 85 4.19 10.18 -4.26
CA GLU A 85 2.90 9.96 -4.91
C GLU A 85 2.73 8.50 -5.36
N VAL A 86 3.79 7.88 -5.85
CA VAL A 86 3.80 6.44 -6.18
C VAL A 86 3.44 5.61 -4.95
N LEU A 87 4.14 5.81 -3.84
CA LEU A 87 3.93 5.06 -2.60
C LEU A 87 2.53 5.29 -2.02
N ARG A 88 2.05 6.54 -2.04
CA ARG A 88 0.70 6.87 -1.59
C ARG A 88 -0.36 6.10 -2.37
N ARG A 89 -0.27 6.09 -3.70
CA ARG A 89 -1.22 5.37 -4.55
C ARG A 89 -1.10 3.85 -4.43
N CYS A 90 0.12 3.35 -4.31
CA CYS A 90 0.34 1.91 -4.09
C CYS A 90 -0.33 1.44 -2.81
N LYS A 91 -0.25 2.22 -1.73
CA LYS A 91 -0.92 1.89 -0.47
C LYS A 91 -2.44 1.83 -0.63
N ALA A 92 -3.04 2.79 -1.31
CA ALA A 92 -4.48 2.79 -1.58
C ALA A 92 -4.92 1.58 -2.42
N VAL A 93 -4.15 1.22 -3.44
CA VAL A 93 -4.43 0.06 -4.31
C VAL A 93 -4.26 -1.25 -3.56
N GLY A 94 -3.18 -1.40 -2.79
CA GLY A 94 -2.84 -2.65 -2.11
C GLY A 94 -3.63 -2.92 -0.85
N SER A 95 -3.99 -1.87 -0.08
CA SER A 95 -4.62 -2.02 1.24
C SER A 95 -5.91 -2.84 1.18
N PHE A 96 -5.85 -4.04 1.78
CA PHE A 96 -6.97 -4.97 1.88
C PHE A 96 -7.64 -5.32 0.53
N SER A 97 -6.96 -5.14 -0.60
CA SER A 97 -7.55 -5.32 -1.93
C SER A 97 -8.13 -6.72 -2.13
N GLY A 98 -9.18 -6.79 -2.98
CA GLY A 98 -9.94 -7.99 -3.21
C GLY A 98 -11.17 -8.12 -2.30
N PRO A 99 -11.72 -9.33 -2.12
CA PRO A 99 -12.94 -9.57 -1.31
C PRO A 99 -12.83 -9.09 0.13
N MET A 100 -11.62 -9.11 0.70
CA MET A 100 -11.36 -8.65 2.06
C MET A 100 -11.74 -7.18 2.25
N ARG A 101 -11.47 -6.32 1.26
CA ARG A 101 -11.82 -4.88 1.34
C ARG A 101 -13.32 -4.68 1.45
N LYS A 102 -14.10 -5.41 0.66
CA LYS A 102 -15.56 -5.32 0.72
C LYS A 102 -16.08 -5.67 2.12
N ASN A 103 -15.64 -6.79 2.67
CA ASN A 103 -16.06 -7.23 3.99
C ASN A 103 -15.61 -6.26 5.09
N LEU A 104 -14.41 -5.70 4.97
CA LEU A 104 -13.89 -4.71 5.91
C LEU A 104 -14.71 -3.41 5.87
N VAL A 105 -15.07 -2.92 4.68
CA VAL A 105 -15.93 -1.74 4.50
C VAL A 105 -17.29 -1.96 5.14
N GLU A 106 -17.97 -3.07 4.87
CA GLU A 106 -19.26 -3.41 5.46
C GLU A 106 -19.16 -3.42 6.99
N LEU A 107 -18.13 -4.07 7.54
CA LEU A 107 -17.91 -4.14 8.99
C LEU A 107 -17.67 -2.75 9.61
N MET A 108 -16.85 -1.92 8.99
CA MET A 108 -16.54 -0.57 9.49
C MET A 108 -17.75 0.36 9.41
N ASP A 109 -18.53 0.28 8.34
CA ASP A 109 -19.75 1.08 8.18
C ASP A 109 -20.80 0.69 9.21
N GLU A 110 -21.03 -0.62 9.45
CA GLU A 110 -21.91 -1.11 10.51
C GLU A 110 -21.43 -0.71 11.93
N ALA A 111 -20.13 -0.61 12.13
CA ALA A 111 -19.54 -0.17 13.41
C ALA A 111 -19.58 1.35 13.62
N GLY A 112 -20.13 2.14 12.68
CA GLY A 112 -20.23 3.60 12.78
C GLY A 112 -18.92 4.34 12.48
N ILE A 113 -17.92 3.68 11.88
CA ILE A 113 -16.64 4.32 11.55
C ILE A 113 -16.81 5.39 10.46
N ALA A 114 -17.71 5.20 9.51
CA ALA A 114 -18.01 6.19 8.48
C ALA A 114 -18.53 7.50 9.13
N GLU A 115 -19.46 7.39 10.07
CA GLU A 115 -19.98 8.52 10.82
C GLU A 115 -18.89 9.21 11.67
N PHE A 116 -18.05 8.43 12.34
CA PHE A 116 -16.91 8.96 13.12
C PHE A 116 -15.92 9.75 12.26
N LEU A 117 -15.71 9.34 11.02
CA LEU A 117 -14.78 9.99 10.07
C LEU A 117 -15.43 11.09 9.23
N ASP A 118 -16.77 11.27 9.36
CA ASP A 118 -17.55 12.23 8.56
C ASP A 118 -17.48 11.94 7.05
N VAL A 119 -17.63 10.67 6.69
CA VAL A 119 -17.69 10.19 5.30
C VAL A 119 -18.99 9.40 5.08
N GLU A 120 -19.45 9.31 3.84
CA GLU A 120 -20.68 8.56 3.52
C GLU A 120 -20.51 7.05 3.72
N THR A 121 -19.32 6.54 3.39
CA THR A 121 -18.94 5.13 3.55
C THR A 121 -17.41 5.03 3.69
N THR A 122 -16.96 4.06 4.46
CA THR A 122 -15.53 3.77 4.61
C THR A 122 -14.87 3.26 3.33
N ALA A 123 -15.65 2.92 2.30
CA ALA A 123 -15.12 2.65 0.95
C ALA A 123 -14.29 3.83 0.40
N GLN A 124 -14.63 5.07 0.79
CA GLN A 124 -13.90 6.27 0.40
C GLN A 124 -12.45 6.27 0.89
N LEU A 125 -12.15 5.56 1.99
CA LEU A 125 -10.79 5.43 2.54
C LEU A 125 -9.81 4.71 1.60
N PHE A 126 -10.32 3.97 0.64
CA PHE A 126 -9.53 3.21 -0.33
C PHE A 126 -9.53 3.85 -1.73
N SER A 127 -10.04 5.06 -1.85
CA SER A 127 -10.02 5.83 -3.10
C SER A 127 -8.74 6.67 -3.23
N ASN A 128 -8.39 7.08 -4.46
CA ASN A 128 -7.23 7.94 -4.71
C ASN A 128 -7.38 9.38 -4.17
N LYS A 129 -8.52 9.71 -3.56
CA LYS A 129 -8.78 11.01 -2.93
C LYS A 129 -8.53 10.99 -1.40
N GLN A 130 -7.79 10.01 -0.93
CA GLN A 130 -7.60 9.81 0.50
C GLN A 130 -6.73 10.85 1.17
N GLU A 131 -7.31 11.52 2.14
CA GLU A 131 -6.63 12.33 3.14
C GLU A 131 -6.85 11.80 4.58
N LEU A 132 -7.58 10.67 4.77
CA LEU A 132 -8.11 10.26 6.06
C LEU A 132 -7.54 8.96 6.67
N VAL A 133 -6.77 8.18 5.92
CA VAL A 133 -6.19 6.90 6.41
C VAL A 133 -4.71 6.87 6.26
#